data_84ac46b84cc92aa7c9b97e4bfbdea9a6
#
_entry.id   84ac46b84cc92aa7c9b97e4bfbdea9a6
#
_cell.length_a   1.000
_cell.length_b   1.000
_cell.length_c   1.000
_cell.angle_alpha   90.00
_cell.angle_beta   90.00
_cell.angle_gamma   90.00
#
_symmetry.space_group_name_H-M   'P 1'
#
loop_
_entity.id
_entity.type
_entity.pdbx_description
1 polymer ?
#
loop_
_entity_poly.entity_id
_entity_poly.type
_entity_poly.pdbx_seq_one_letter_code
_entity_poly.pdbx_strand_id
1 'polypeptide(L)'
;MRNAEGGPVRLIWAQPDPPPRRQALGREPIVTAAIGLADESGPDALTMQAVAARLGSYSAMALYRYVGSKDGLVDLMLDRAAGEIPVPDGPGADWRADLSDLAMATRRMIERHPWFAALYHSRPPVGPNLMRRLEFMLAVLVGKGASAAEAMTFAALIDRHVVGSGLQEAEEARMSQRLGLDDAAALRSALATVRGLADGRFPILAGWLARPSGAAPGEQFELGLRFLLDGIAGELARGS
;
A
#
# COMPACT_ATOMS: atom_id res chain seq x y z
N MET A 1 7.72 17.65 11.93
CA MET A 1 8.46 17.48 10.65
C MET A 1 8.75 18.85 10.06
N ARG A 2 9.96 19.08 9.56
CA ARG A 2 10.32 20.31 8.83
C ARG A 2 10.73 19.94 7.41
N ASN A 3 10.40 20.77 6.43
CA ASN A 3 10.88 20.59 5.05
C ASN A 3 12.39 20.91 4.96
N ALA A 4 13.02 20.63 3.83
CA ALA A 4 14.44 20.85 3.59
C ALA A 4 14.89 22.32 3.82
N GLU A 5 13.97 23.28 3.88
CA GLU A 5 14.18 24.71 4.13
C GLU A 5 13.82 25.14 5.55
N GLY A 6 13.54 24.18 6.47
CA GLY A 6 13.30 24.45 7.90
C GLY A 6 11.91 25.01 8.26
N GLY A 7 10.99 25.13 7.31
CA GLY A 7 9.62 25.56 7.52
C GLY A 7 8.67 24.41 7.98
N PRO A 8 7.49 24.74 8.53
CA PRO A 8 6.50 23.72 8.86
C PRO A 8 6.04 22.98 7.58
N VAL A 9 5.95 21.65 7.65
CA VAL A 9 5.36 20.85 6.57
C VAL A 9 3.91 21.25 6.40
N ARG A 10 3.57 21.87 5.28
CA ARG A 10 2.18 22.19 4.92
C ARG A 10 1.60 21.00 4.15
N LEU A 11 0.72 20.27 4.81
CA LEU A 11 -0.04 19.20 4.16
C LEU A 11 -0.84 19.76 2.99
N ILE A 12 -0.87 19.05 1.88
CA ILE A 12 -1.63 19.45 0.67
C ILE A 12 -3.12 19.65 0.96
N TRP A 13 -3.65 18.90 1.92
CA TRP A 13 -5.05 18.95 2.35
C TRP A 13 -5.45 20.25 3.06
N ALA A 14 -4.48 21.00 3.58
CA ALA A 14 -4.70 22.33 4.18
C ALA A 14 -4.62 23.48 3.16
N GLN A 15 -4.37 23.17 1.88
CA GLN A 15 -4.27 24.15 0.80
C GLN A 15 -5.59 24.21 0.03
N PRO A 16 -6.14 25.41 -0.23
CA PRO A 16 -7.34 25.57 -1.04
C PRO A 16 -7.10 25.08 -2.47
N ASP A 17 -8.13 24.53 -3.08
CA ASP A 17 -8.09 24.23 -4.50
C ASP A 17 -7.93 25.51 -5.32
N PRO A 18 -7.04 25.52 -6.32
CA PRO A 18 -6.93 26.65 -7.22
C PRO A 18 -8.24 26.84 -8.01
N PRO A 19 -8.68 28.08 -8.25
CA PRO A 19 -9.95 28.33 -8.92
C PRO A 19 -9.97 27.74 -10.34
N PRO A 20 -11.08 27.10 -10.78
CA PRO A 20 -11.19 26.52 -12.10
C PRO A 20 -11.21 27.62 -13.18
N ARG A 21 -10.30 27.57 -14.13
CA ARG A 21 -10.35 28.31 -15.37
C ARG A 21 -10.91 27.42 -16.49
N ARG A 22 -11.74 27.93 -17.39
CA ARG A 22 -12.22 27.20 -18.57
C ARG A 22 -11.01 26.62 -19.34
N GLN A 23 -10.94 25.29 -19.45
CA GLN A 23 -9.80 24.49 -19.94
C GLN A 23 -8.52 24.55 -19.07
N ALA A 24 -8.61 24.84 -17.79
CA ALA A 24 -7.46 24.90 -16.91
C ALA A 24 -7.13 23.52 -16.34
N LEU A 25 -5.82 23.21 -16.32
CA LEU A 25 -5.25 22.12 -15.55
C LEU A 25 -5.76 22.18 -14.11
N GLY A 26 -6.17 21.04 -13.57
CA GLY A 26 -6.62 20.89 -12.19
C GLY A 26 -5.83 19.80 -11.47
N ARG A 27 -6.05 19.63 -10.16
CA ARG A 27 -5.43 18.52 -9.39
C ARG A 27 -5.79 17.15 -9.95
N GLU A 28 -7.05 16.94 -10.26
CA GLU A 28 -7.58 15.65 -10.72
C GLU A 28 -6.90 15.11 -12.00
N PRO A 29 -6.78 15.87 -13.11
CA PRO A 29 -6.04 15.40 -14.28
C PRO A 29 -4.57 15.12 -14.00
N ILE A 30 -3.92 15.89 -13.12
CA ILE A 30 -2.51 15.68 -12.74
C ILE A 30 -2.36 14.37 -11.98
N VAL A 31 -3.22 14.12 -11.00
CA VAL A 31 -3.21 12.90 -10.19
C VAL A 31 -3.51 11.68 -11.05
N THR A 32 -4.51 11.76 -11.92
CA THR A 32 -4.85 10.67 -12.85
C THR A 32 -3.69 10.33 -13.80
N ALA A 33 -3.03 11.35 -14.35
CA ALA A 33 -1.87 11.13 -15.22
C ALA A 33 -0.68 10.51 -14.44
N ALA A 34 -0.48 10.94 -13.19
CA ALA A 34 0.59 10.42 -12.33
C ALA A 34 0.33 8.96 -11.90
N ILE A 35 -0.91 8.62 -11.55
CA ILE A 35 -1.33 7.24 -11.24
C ILE A 35 -1.09 6.36 -12.46
N GLY A 36 -1.61 6.72 -13.65
CA GLY A 36 -1.41 5.94 -14.85
C GLY A 36 0.06 5.74 -15.22
N LEU A 37 0.91 6.76 -14.99
CA LEU A 37 2.36 6.63 -15.19
C LEU A 37 2.99 5.63 -14.21
N ALA A 38 2.60 5.69 -12.94
CA ALA A 38 3.10 4.80 -11.91
C ALA A 38 2.62 3.35 -12.11
N ASP A 39 1.39 3.15 -12.57
CA ASP A 39 0.84 1.84 -12.92
C ASP A 39 1.60 1.19 -14.09
N GLU A 40 1.93 1.97 -15.11
CA GLU A 40 2.60 1.49 -16.33
C GLU A 40 4.10 1.26 -16.14
N SER A 41 4.76 2.14 -15.38
CA SER A 41 6.23 2.23 -15.37
C SER A 41 6.84 2.16 -13.96
N GLY A 42 6.01 1.98 -12.94
CA GLY A 42 6.43 1.93 -11.54
C GLY A 42 6.72 3.31 -10.92
N PRO A 43 6.94 3.35 -9.58
CA PRO A 43 7.10 4.59 -8.84
C PRO A 43 8.39 5.36 -9.19
N ASP A 44 9.42 4.69 -9.69
CA ASP A 44 10.69 5.31 -10.07
C ASP A 44 10.55 6.22 -11.30
N ALA A 45 9.62 5.90 -12.19
CA ALA A 45 9.30 6.71 -13.37
C ALA A 45 8.54 8.00 -13.02
N LEU A 46 8.01 8.11 -11.80
CA LEU A 46 7.20 9.25 -11.36
C LEU A 46 8.07 10.49 -11.16
N THR A 47 8.18 11.30 -12.20
CA THR A 47 8.82 12.63 -12.17
C THR A 47 7.83 13.69 -12.62
N MET A 48 8.01 14.94 -12.15
CA MET A 48 7.14 16.06 -12.55
C MET A 48 7.20 16.32 -14.06
N GLN A 49 8.36 16.06 -14.67
CA GLN A 49 8.58 16.16 -16.12
C GLN A 49 7.78 15.09 -16.88
N ALA A 50 7.84 13.83 -16.42
CA ALA A 50 7.11 12.72 -17.03
C ALA A 50 5.59 12.92 -16.94
N VAL A 51 5.08 13.38 -15.79
CA VAL A 51 3.65 13.70 -15.61
C VAL A 51 3.25 14.87 -16.53
N ALA A 52 4.08 15.91 -16.62
CA ALA A 52 3.83 17.04 -17.52
C ALA A 52 3.81 16.63 -19.00
N ALA A 53 4.74 15.76 -19.41
CA ALA A 53 4.80 15.20 -20.77
C ALA A 53 3.55 14.38 -21.10
N ARG A 54 3.06 13.57 -20.14
CA ARG A 54 1.84 12.77 -20.30
C ARG A 54 0.58 13.65 -20.47
N LEU A 55 0.55 14.82 -19.85
CA LEU A 55 -0.51 15.80 -19.97
C LEU A 55 -0.41 16.67 -21.26
N GLY A 56 0.69 16.56 -22.00
CA GLY A 56 0.90 17.20 -23.30
C GLY A 56 1.47 18.61 -23.21
N SER A 57 0.64 19.64 -23.08
CA SER A 57 1.04 21.04 -23.26
C SER A 57 1.51 21.78 -22.01
N TYR A 58 1.84 21.07 -20.93
CA TYR A 58 2.17 21.69 -19.65
C TYR A 58 3.66 21.53 -19.29
N SER A 59 4.22 22.51 -18.59
CA SER A 59 5.55 22.39 -17.99
C SER A 59 5.46 21.80 -16.58
N ALA A 60 6.53 21.13 -16.12
CA ALA A 60 6.63 20.65 -14.74
C ALA A 60 6.38 21.77 -13.71
N MET A 61 6.84 23.00 -13.99
CA MET A 61 6.62 24.17 -13.14
C MET A 61 5.13 24.53 -13.02
N ALA A 62 4.36 24.33 -14.08
CA ALA A 62 2.91 24.57 -14.02
C ALA A 62 2.21 23.59 -13.07
N LEU A 63 2.66 22.34 -12.99
CA LEU A 63 2.07 21.31 -12.11
C LEU A 63 2.29 21.64 -10.64
N TYR A 64 3.46 22.16 -10.26
CA TYR A 64 3.76 22.52 -8.87
C TYR A 64 2.77 23.53 -8.27
N ARG A 65 2.16 24.39 -9.11
CA ARG A 65 1.13 25.34 -8.67
C ARG A 65 -0.14 24.66 -8.13
N TYR A 66 -0.40 23.41 -8.54
CA TYR A 66 -1.59 22.64 -8.17
C TYR A 66 -1.32 21.64 -7.05
N VAL A 67 -0.15 21.03 -7.07
CA VAL A 67 0.19 19.94 -6.13
C VAL A 67 1.23 20.35 -5.08
N GLY A 68 1.75 21.58 -5.16
CA GLY A 68 2.71 22.15 -4.23
C GLY A 68 4.13 21.56 -4.32
N SER A 69 4.24 20.24 -4.33
CA SER A 69 5.50 19.50 -4.39
C SER A 69 5.29 18.13 -5.02
N LYS A 70 6.39 17.41 -5.33
CA LYS A 70 6.31 15.98 -5.70
C LYS A 70 5.66 15.18 -4.57
N ASP A 71 6.00 15.50 -3.33
CA ASP A 71 5.43 14.87 -2.15
C ASP A 71 3.92 15.08 -2.04
N GLY A 72 3.46 16.32 -2.28
CA GLY A 72 2.03 16.62 -2.33
C GLY A 72 1.29 15.86 -3.45
N LEU A 73 1.95 15.66 -4.60
CA LEU A 73 1.40 14.80 -5.65
C LEU A 73 1.26 13.35 -5.18
N VAL A 74 2.29 12.80 -4.52
CA VAL A 74 2.26 11.45 -3.97
C VAL A 74 1.15 11.30 -2.93
N ASP A 75 0.98 12.27 -2.03
CA ASP A 75 -0.10 12.25 -1.04
C ASP A 75 -1.49 12.20 -1.72
N LEU A 76 -1.69 13.01 -2.76
CA LEU A 76 -2.93 13.00 -3.54
C LEU A 76 -3.16 11.67 -4.27
N MET A 77 -2.10 11.06 -4.83
CA MET A 77 -2.18 9.76 -5.50
C MET A 77 -2.56 8.66 -4.52
N LEU A 78 -1.92 8.61 -3.35
CA LEU A 78 -2.21 7.62 -2.31
C LEU A 78 -3.67 7.71 -1.84
N ASP A 79 -4.14 8.93 -1.57
CA ASP A 79 -5.52 9.12 -1.13
C ASP A 79 -6.53 8.81 -2.25
N ARG A 80 -6.22 9.15 -3.49
CA ARG A 80 -7.07 8.81 -4.64
C ARG A 80 -7.21 7.31 -4.83
N ALA A 81 -6.11 6.56 -4.76
CA ALA A 81 -6.14 5.10 -4.82
C ALA A 81 -6.90 4.50 -3.62
N ALA A 82 -6.70 5.04 -2.41
CA ALA A 82 -7.45 4.63 -1.23
C ALA A 82 -8.97 4.87 -1.37
N GLY A 83 -9.38 5.86 -2.17
CA GLY A 83 -10.79 6.12 -2.49
C GLY A 83 -11.47 5.00 -3.30
N GLU A 84 -10.70 4.06 -3.88
CA GLU A 84 -11.24 2.87 -4.55
C GLU A 84 -11.61 1.74 -3.58
N ILE A 85 -11.21 1.85 -2.31
CA ILE A 85 -11.52 0.87 -1.29
C ILE A 85 -12.96 1.11 -0.83
N PRO A 86 -13.86 0.12 -0.95
CA PRO A 86 -15.20 0.24 -0.42
C PRO A 86 -15.15 0.23 1.11
N VAL A 87 -15.35 1.40 1.70
CA VAL A 87 -15.42 1.57 3.16
C VAL A 87 -16.88 1.72 3.55
N PRO A 88 -17.44 0.82 4.38
CA PRO A 88 -18.81 0.95 4.88
C PRO A 88 -19.00 2.24 5.69
N ASP A 89 -20.26 2.68 5.83
CA ASP A 89 -20.59 3.87 6.63
C ASP A 89 -20.49 3.64 8.14
N GLY A 90 -20.45 2.37 8.58
CA GLY A 90 -20.28 2.00 9.99
C GLY A 90 -20.05 0.50 10.17
N PRO A 91 -19.66 0.09 11.41
CA PRO A 91 -19.42 -1.31 11.75
C PRO A 91 -20.66 -2.20 11.54
N GLY A 92 -20.42 -3.39 11.01
CA GLY A 92 -21.41 -4.46 10.91
C GLY A 92 -21.55 -5.29 12.19
N ALA A 93 -22.27 -6.41 12.07
CA ALA A 93 -22.49 -7.32 13.20
C ALA A 93 -21.23 -8.16 13.52
N ASP A 94 -20.47 -8.53 12.50
CA ASP A 94 -19.24 -9.32 12.61
C ASP A 94 -18.00 -8.45 12.36
N TRP A 95 -17.35 -8.03 13.44
CA TRP A 95 -16.15 -7.20 13.39
C TRP A 95 -14.96 -7.86 12.65
N ARG A 96 -14.89 -9.22 12.69
CA ARG A 96 -13.84 -9.93 11.98
C ARG A 96 -14.07 -9.90 10.47
N ALA A 97 -15.32 -10.07 10.05
CA ALA A 97 -15.69 -9.90 8.66
C ALA A 97 -15.43 -8.47 8.19
N ASP A 98 -15.84 -7.45 8.95
CA ASP A 98 -15.60 -6.04 8.64
C ASP A 98 -14.12 -5.74 8.37
N LEU A 99 -13.23 -6.19 9.27
CA LEU A 99 -11.79 -5.95 9.11
C LEU A 99 -11.16 -6.83 8.02
N SER A 100 -11.63 -8.06 7.85
CA SER A 100 -11.16 -8.96 6.78
C SER A 100 -11.54 -8.41 5.41
N ASP A 101 -12.79 -8.00 5.23
CA ASP A 101 -13.28 -7.47 3.96
C ASP A 101 -12.55 -6.18 3.58
N LEU A 102 -12.31 -5.29 4.55
CA LEU A 102 -11.54 -4.07 4.35
C LEU A 102 -10.08 -4.38 3.99
N ALA A 103 -9.44 -5.32 4.66
CA ALA A 103 -8.06 -5.76 4.37
C ALA A 103 -7.97 -6.36 2.97
N MET A 104 -8.88 -7.25 2.60
CA MET A 104 -8.96 -7.84 1.27
C MET A 104 -9.25 -6.81 0.18
N ALA A 105 -10.12 -5.84 0.43
CA ALA A 105 -10.38 -4.74 -0.50
C ALA A 105 -9.14 -3.85 -0.68
N THR A 106 -8.42 -3.57 0.41
CA THR A 106 -7.14 -2.83 0.36
C THR A 106 -6.09 -3.59 -0.44
N ARG A 107 -5.96 -4.91 -0.22
CA ARG A 107 -5.05 -5.76 -1.00
C ARG A 107 -5.37 -5.70 -2.49
N ARG A 108 -6.64 -5.87 -2.89
CA ARG A 108 -7.05 -5.76 -4.31
C ARG A 108 -6.73 -4.39 -4.91
N MET A 109 -6.82 -3.32 -4.15
CA MET A 109 -6.40 -1.98 -4.59
C MET A 109 -4.88 -1.94 -4.80
N ILE A 110 -4.07 -2.50 -3.90
CA ILE A 110 -2.61 -2.58 -4.04
C ILE A 110 -2.20 -3.45 -5.24
N GLU A 111 -2.91 -4.55 -5.52
CA GLU A 111 -2.68 -5.38 -6.71
C GLU A 111 -2.91 -4.60 -8.02
N ARG A 112 -3.88 -3.68 -8.05
CA ARG A 112 -4.09 -2.76 -9.18
C ARG A 112 -3.04 -1.66 -9.26
N HIS A 113 -2.54 -1.20 -8.10
CA HIS A 113 -1.62 -0.10 -7.94
C HIS A 113 -0.37 -0.53 -7.15
N PRO A 114 0.54 -1.36 -7.73
CA PRO A 114 1.67 -1.93 -6.98
C PRO A 114 2.64 -0.88 -6.40
N TRP A 115 2.65 0.33 -6.96
CA TRP A 115 3.41 1.48 -6.47
C TRP A 115 2.90 1.99 -5.11
N PHE A 116 1.62 1.71 -4.77
CA PHE A 116 0.99 2.20 -3.54
C PHE A 116 1.76 1.75 -2.30
N ALA A 117 2.05 0.46 -2.17
CA ALA A 117 2.73 -0.09 -1.00
C ALA A 117 4.12 0.55 -0.79
N ALA A 118 4.89 0.74 -1.87
CA ALA A 118 6.21 1.35 -1.80
C ALA A 118 6.17 2.83 -1.38
N LEU A 119 5.22 3.60 -1.90
CA LEU A 119 5.08 5.02 -1.57
C LEU A 119 4.44 5.24 -0.20
N TYR A 120 3.46 4.42 0.18
CA TYR A 120 2.77 4.49 1.47
C TYR A 120 3.69 4.22 2.65
N HIS A 121 4.62 3.25 2.51
CA HIS A 121 5.54 2.87 3.58
C HIS A 121 6.41 4.02 4.11
N SER A 122 6.72 4.99 3.28
CA SER A 122 7.61 6.11 3.64
C SER A 122 6.88 7.36 4.13
N ARG A 123 5.55 7.34 4.23
CA ARG A 123 4.73 8.55 4.49
C ARG A 123 3.61 8.29 5.49
N PRO A 124 3.29 9.27 6.36
CA PRO A 124 2.09 9.14 7.18
C PRO A 124 0.83 9.14 6.30
N PRO A 125 -0.13 8.24 6.57
CA PRO A 125 -1.36 8.14 5.80
C PRO A 125 -2.29 9.32 6.11
N VAL A 126 -2.18 10.41 5.33
CA VAL A 126 -3.01 11.62 5.51
C VAL A 126 -3.78 11.88 4.23
N GLY A 127 -5.09 11.93 4.35
CA GLY A 127 -6.00 12.22 3.26
C GLY A 127 -7.42 11.80 3.64
N PRO A 128 -8.46 12.41 3.06
CA PRO A 128 -9.85 12.15 3.45
C PRO A 128 -10.25 10.66 3.29
N ASN A 129 -9.82 9.98 2.22
CA ASN A 129 -10.15 8.58 2.00
C ASN A 129 -9.35 7.65 2.93
N LEU A 130 -8.07 7.94 3.14
CA LEU A 130 -7.23 7.21 4.10
C LEU A 130 -7.74 7.38 5.54
N MET A 131 -8.14 8.60 5.92
CA MET A 131 -8.70 8.88 7.23
C MET A 131 -10.06 8.19 7.42
N ARG A 132 -10.95 8.20 6.41
CA ARG A 132 -12.23 7.48 6.46
C ARG A 132 -12.01 5.99 6.67
N ARG A 133 -11.04 5.39 5.98
CA ARG A 133 -10.68 3.99 6.13
C ARG A 133 -10.17 3.69 7.55
N LEU A 134 -9.28 4.51 8.06
CA LEU A 134 -8.75 4.37 9.43
C LEU A 134 -9.88 4.52 10.47
N GLU A 135 -10.72 5.54 10.34
CA GLU A 135 -11.85 5.77 11.26
C GLU A 135 -12.79 4.57 11.31
N PHE A 136 -13.09 3.94 10.17
CA PHE A 136 -13.89 2.71 10.14
C PHE A 136 -13.23 1.59 10.95
N MET A 137 -11.91 1.35 10.78
CA MET A 137 -11.19 0.34 11.56
C MET A 137 -11.24 0.64 13.06
N LEU A 138 -11.05 1.90 13.45
CA LEU A 138 -11.13 2.33 14.85
C LEU A 138 -12.53 2.13 15.41
N ALA A 139 -13.58 2.51 14.67
CA ALA A 139 -14.96 2.33 15.10
C ALA A 139 -15.30 0.85 15.32
N VAL A 140 -14.85 -0.05 14.43
CA VAL A 140 -15.01 -1.50 14.57
C VAL A 140 -14.35 -2.00 15.87
N LEU A 141 -13.08 -1.63 16.10
CA LEU A 141 -12.29 -2.11 17.24
C LEU A 141 -12.77 -1.53 18.58
N VAL A 142 -13.07 -0.22 18.63
CA VAL A 142 -13.64 0.44 19.82
C VAL A 142 -15.01 -0.14 20.15
N GLY A 143 -15.84 -0.42 19.15
CA GLY A 143 -17.14 -1.09 19.34
C GLY A 143 -17.02 -2.50 19.94
N LYS A 144 -15.84 -3.09 19.96
CA LYS A 144 -15.52 -4.39 20.61
C LYS A 144 -14.79 -4.25 21.95
N GLY A 145 -14.68 -3.03 22.47
CA GLY A 145 -14.13 -2.78 23.79
C GLY A 145 -12.67 -2.31 23.81
N ALA A 146 -12.01 -2.18 22.65
CA ALA A 146 -10.68 -1.60 22.60
C ALA A 146 -10.71 -0.12 23.04
N SER A 147 -9.74 0.33 23.83
CA SER A 147 -9.45 1.75 23.96
C SER A 147 -8.98 2.33 22.62
N ALA A 148 -9.07 3.64 22.45
CA ALA A 148 -8.61 4.30 21.22
C ALA A 148 -7.12 4.02 20.94
N ALA A 149 -6.28 3.92 21.97
CA ALA A 149 -4.86 3.61 21.82
C ALA A 149 -4.61 2.17 21.34
N GLU A 150 -5.35 1.20 21.89
CA GLU A 150 -5.30 -0.19 21.43
C GLU A 150 -5.83 -0.33 20.01
N ALA A 151 -6.96 0.31 19.69
CA ALA A 151 -7.53 0.32 18.35
C ALA A 151 -6.55 0.87 17.30
N MET A 152 -5.85 1.96 17.60
CA MET A 152 -4.77 2.49 16.75
C MET A 152 -3.62 1.48 16.57
N THR A 153 -3.25 0.77 17.62
CA THR A 153 -2.19 -0.26 17.55
C THR A 153 -2.64 -1.43 16.69
N PHE A 154 -3.85 -1.93 16.89
CA PHE A 154 -4.39 -3.05 16.13
C PHE A 154 -4.60 -2.70 14.64
N ALA A 155 -5.13 -1.50 14.37
CA ALA A 155 -5.24 -0.99 13.00
C ALA A 155 -3.87 -0.91 12.30
N ALA A 156 -2.85 -0.43 13.01
CA ALA A 156 -1.49 -0.36 12.47
C ALA A 156 -0.88 -1.75 12.20
N LEU A 157 -1.19 -2.76 13.01
CA LEU A 157 -0.75 -4.15 12.78
C LEU A 157 -1.39 -4.74 11.53
N ILE A 158 -2.70 -4.54 11.35
CA ILE A 158 -3.42 -4.96 10.14
C ILE A 158 -2.84 -4.24 8.91
N ASP A 159 -2.63 -2.93 8.98
CA ASP A 159 -2.06 -2.17 7.86
C ASP A 159 -0.65 -2.63 7.49
N ARG A 160 0.20 -2.92 8.48
CA ARG A 160 1.54 -3.47 8.21
C ARG A 160 1.47 -4.81 7.50
N HIS A 161 0.52 -5.67 7.87
CA HIS A 161 0.33 -6.95 7.19
C HIS A 161 -0.11 -6.73 5.74
N VAL A 162 -1.13 -5.91 5.50
CA VAL A 162 -1.67 -5.65 4.15
C VAL A 162 -0.64 -4.98 3.25
N VAL A 163 -0.04 -3.88 3.71
CA VAL A 163 0.92 -3.10 2.92
C VAL A 163 2.24 -3.86 2.76
N GLY A 164 2.70 -4.54 3.82
CA GLY A 164 3.92 -5.35 3.78
C GLY A 164 3.83 -6.51 2.81
N SER A 165 2.71 -7.24 2.80
CA SER A 165 2.47 -8.31 1.83
C SER A 165 2.45 -7.78 0.40
N GLY A 166 1.74 -6.68 0.15
CA GLY A 166 1.69 -6.07 -1.18
C GLY A 166 3.05 -5.55 -1.66
N LEU A 167 3.86 -4.98 -0.75
CA LEU A 167 5.23 -4.56 -1.08
C LEU A 167 6.11 -5.76 -1.45
N GLN A 168 6.06 -6.82 -0.64
CA GLN A 168 6.82 -8.04 -0.90
C GLN A 168 6.43 -8.66 -2.24
N GLU A 169 5.15 -8.84 -2.52
CA GLU A 169 4.66 -9.39 -3.79
C GLU A 169 5.10 -8.55 -5.00
N ALA A 170 5.06 -7.22 -4.89
CA ALA A 170 5.52 -6.33 -5.95
C ALA A 170 7.04 -6.44 -6.19
N GLU A 171 7.85 -6.53 -5.13
CA GLU A 171 9.30 -6.68 -5.25
C GLU A 171 9.69 -8.07 -5.77
N GLU A 172 9.00 -9.13 -5.36
CA GLU A 172 9.19 -10.49 -5.89
C GLU A 172 8.89 -10.54 -7.40
N ALA A 173 7.79 -9.93 -7.83
CA ALA A 173 7.45 -9.84 -9.26
C ALA A 173 8.52 -9.09 -10.06
N ARG A 174 9.01 -7.95 -9.55
CA ARG A 174 10.11 -7.19 -10.19
C ARG A 174 11.41 -7.99 -10.24
N MET A 175 11.74 -8.69 -9.17
CA MET A 175 12.94 -9.53 -9.11
C MET A 175 12.82 -10.69 -10.09
N SER A 176 11.68 -11.36 -10.15
CA SER A 176 11.40 -12.45 -11.10
C SER A 176 11.62 -11.97 -12.54
N GLN A 177 11.06 -10.83 -12.90
CA GLN A 177 11.26 -10.23 -14.23
C GLN A 177 12.73 -9.90 -14.53
N ARG A 178 13.43 -9.26 -13.57
CA ARG A 178 14.87 -8.89 -13.74
C ARG A 178 15.76 -10.10 -13.94
N LEU A 179 15.47 -11.21 -13.25
CA LEU A 179 16.26 -12.43 -13.31
C LEU A 179 15.79 -13.41 -14.38
N GLY A 180 14.72 -13.09 -15.10
CA GLY A 180 14.11 -13.99 -16.10
C GLY A 180 13.57 -15.28 -15.47
N LEU A 181 13.17 -15.24 -14.17
CA LEU A 181 12.65 -16.41 -13.46
C LEU A 181 11.23 -16.81 -13.87
N ASP A 182 10.60 -16.03 -14.74
CA ASP A 182 9.36 -16.40 -15.43
C ASP A 182 9.59 -17.58 -16.40
N ASP A 183 10.84 -17.77 -16.85
CA ASP A 183 11.25 -18.99 -17.53
C ASP A 183 11.47 -20.13 -16.52
N ALA A 184 10.70 -21.20 -16.68
CA ALA A 184 10.78 -22.39 -15.82
C ALA A 184 12.17 -23.01 -15.77
N ALA A 185 13.01 -22.82 -16.78
CA ALA A 185 14.39 -23.33 -16.80
C ALA A 185 15.30 -22.47 -15.89
N ALA A 186 15.18 -21.14 -15.97
CA ALA A 186 15.93 -20.21 -15.12
C ALA A 186 15.58 -20.41 -13.63
N LEU A 187 14.28 -20.54 -13.33
CA LEU A 187 13.81 -20.84 -11.97
C LEU A 187 14.37 -22.16 -11.44
N ARG A 188 14.32 -23.25 -12.24
CA ARG A 188 14.90 -24.54 -11.84
C ARG A 188 16.39 -24.45 -11.57
N SER A 189 17.15 -23.71 -12.39
CA SER A 189 18.59 -23.50 -12.22
C SER A 189 18.89 -22.74 -10.94
N ALA A 190 18.15 -21.67 -10.64
CA ALA A 190 18.27 -20.89 -9.41
C ALA A 190 18.00 -21.76 -8.17
N LEU A 191 16.90 -22.52 -8.18
CA LEU A 191 16.55 -23.44 -7.09
C LEU A 191 17.60 -24.54 -6.88
N ALA A 192 18.19 -25.08 -7.95
CA ALA A 192 19.26 -26.08 -7.85
C ALA A 192 20.51 -25.49 -7.19
N THR A 193 20.87 -24.23 -7.51
CA THR A 193 21.99 -23.51 -6.90
C THR A 193 21.77 -23.29 -5.41
N VAL A 194 20.58 -22.78 -5.02
CA VAL A 194 20.24 -22.56 -3.60
C VAL A 194 20.23 -23.86 -2.82
N ARG A 195 19.72 -24.95 -3.42
CA ARG A 195 19.75 -26.27 -2.81
C ARG A 195 21.18 -26.74 -2.54
N GLY A 196 22.09 -26.62 -3.51
CA GLY A 196 23.50 -26.95 -3.34
C GLY A 196 24.19 -26.17 -2.21
N LEU A 197 23.82 -24.89 -2.01
CA LEU A 197 24.31 -24.07 -0.90
C LEU A 197 23.75 -24.49 0.46
N ALA A 198 22.54 -25.05 0.50
CA ALA A 198 21.85 -25.46 1.72
C ALA A 198 22.23 -26.87 2.17
N ASP A 199 22.75 -27.71 1.27
CA ASP A 199 23.02 -29.12 1.52
C ASP A 199 24.05 -29.32 2.65
N GLY A 200 23.74 -30.21 3.58
CA GLY A 200 24.58 -30.56 4.76
C GLY A 200 24.68 -29.44 5.83
N ARG A 201 24.31 -28.20 5.52
CA ARG A 201 24.43 -27.07 6.46
C ARG A 201 23.08 -26.63 7.04
N PHE A 202 22.01 -26.76 6.28
CA PHE A 202 20.67 -26.30 6.62
C PHE A 202 19.64 -27.40 6.33
N PRO A 203 19.56 -28.45 7.13
CA PRO A 203 18.82 -29.68 6.78
C PRO A 203 17.30 -29.44 6.59
N ILE A 204 16.69 -28.57 7.38
CA ILE A 204 15.25 -28.23 7.24
C ILE A 204 15.01 -27.49 5.94
N LEU A 205 15.82 -26.47 5.64
CA LEU A 205 15.72 -25.70 4.40
C LEU A 205 16.00 -26.57 3.17
N ALA A 206 17.04 -27.42 3.21
CA ALA A 206 17.35 -28.32 2.13
C ALA A 206 16.21 -29.31 1.88
N GLY A 207 15.58 -29.85 2.94
CA GLY A 207 14.41 -30.71 2.85
C GLY A 207 13.21 -30.02 2.19
N TRP A 208 12.95 -28.75 2.53
CA TRP A 208 11.88 -27.95 1.89
C TRP A 208 12.20 -27.63 0.42
N LEU A 209 13.44 -27.21 0.11
CA LEU A 209 13.89 -26.93 -1.26
C LEU A 209 13.86 -28.17 -2.17
N ALA A 210 13.99 -29.37 -1.60
CA ALA A 210 13.86 -30.61 -2.35
C ALA A 210 12.43 -30.86 -2.86
N ARG A 211 11.44 -30.42 -2.08
CA ARG A 211 10.01 -30.55 -2.36
C ARG A 211 9.31 -29.24 -1.90
N PRO A 212 9.46 -28.13 -2.65
CA PRO A 212 8.84 -26.90 -2.25
C PRO A 212 7.33 -27.09 -2.15
N SER A 213 6.81 -26.81 -0.98
CA SER A 213 5.38 -26.86 -0.67
C SER A 213 5.05 -25.72 0.28
N GLY A 214 3.88 -25.16 0.16
CA GLY A 214 3.41 -24.07 1.00
C GLY A 214 2.17 -23.45 0.41
N ALA A 215 1.54 -22.60 1.18
CA ALA A 215 0.39 -21.82 0.74
C ALA A 215 0.81 -20.84 -0.37
N ALA A 216 -0.05 -20.62 -1.35
CA ALA A 216 0.12 -19.57 -2.35
C ALA A 216 0.14 -18.18 -1.66
N PRO A 217 0.71 -17.12 -2.29
CA PRO A 217 0.79 -15.79 -1.66
C PRO A 217 -0.55 -15.29 -1.11
N GLY A 218 -1.65 -15.49 -1.83
CA GLY A 218 -2.99 -15.15 -1.36
C GLY A 218 -3.42 -15.92 -0.12
N GLU A 219 -3.16 -17.25 -0.08
CA GLU A 219 -3.45 -18.08 1.07
C GLU A 219 -2.58 -17.73 2.29
N GLN A 220 -1.31 -17.35 2.05
CA GLN A 220 -0.43 -16.84 3.11
C GLN A 220 -0.93 -15.55 3.70
N PHE A 221 -1.42 -14.63 2.86
CA PHE A 221 -2.02 -13.38 3.29
C PHE A 221 -3.24 -13.63 4.18
N GLU A 222 -4.19 -14.47 3.73
CA GLU A 222 -5.39 -14.79 4.50
C GLU A 222 -5.07 -15.49 5.82
N LEU A 223 -4.09 -16.40 5.81
CA LEU A 223 -3.62 -17.07 7.01
C LEU A 223 -3.02 -16.09 8.02
N GLY A 224 -2.17 -15.17 7.56
CA GLY A 224 -1.57 -14.13 8.39
C GLY A 224 -2.61 -13.17 8.96
N LEU A 225 -3.58 -12.73 8.15
CA LEU A 225 -4.68 -11.89 8.58
C LEU A 225 -5.51 -12.58 9.66
N ARG A 226 -5.86 -13.86 9.47
CA ARG A 226 -6.59 -14.65 10.48
C ARG A 226 -5.83 -14.72 11.80
N PHE A 227 -4.52 -15.00 11.78
CA PHE A 227 -3.71 -15.03 13.00
C PHE A 227 -3.66 -13.68 13.71
N LEU A 228 -3.61 -12.57 12.97
CA LEU A 228 -3.69 -11.23 13.56
C LEU A 228 -5.03 -10.99 14.23
N LEU A 229 -6.14 -11.31 13.56
CA LEU A 229 -7.48 -11.13 14.11
C LEU A 229 -7.75 -12.05 15.32
N ASP A 230 -7.19 -13.27 15.33
CA ASP A 230 -7.26 -14.16 16.49
C ASP A 230 -6.45 -13.61 17.67
N GLY A 231 -5.25 -13.06 17.41
CA GLY A 231 -4.46 -12.38 18.41
C GLY A 231 -5.17 -11.17 19.01
N ILE A 232 -5.76 -10.32 18.17
CA ILE A 232 -6.55 -9.15 18.60
C ILE A 232 -7.74 -9.58 19.45
N ALA A 233 -8.46 -10.64 19.06
CA ALA A 233 -9.58 -11.15 19.86
C ALA A 233 -9.12 -11.63 21.25
N GLY A 234 -7.96 -12.26 21.32
CA GLY A 234 -7.36 -12.68 22.60
C GLY A 234 -6.99 -11.51 23.50
N GLU A 235 -6.49 -10.38 22.93
CA GLU A 235 -6.21 -9.16 23.69
C GLU A 235 -7.49 -8.50 24.20
N LEU A 236 -8.50 -8.34 23.34
CA LEU A 236 -9.80 -7.78 23.71
C LEU A 236 -10.47 -8.55 24.85
N ALA A 237 -10.37 -9.89 24.83
CA ALA A 237 -10.93 -10.72 25.90
C ALA A 237 -10.17 -10.61 27.24
N ARG A 238 -8.91 -10.16 27.25
CA ARG A 238 -8.12 -9.94 28.48
C ARG A 238 -8.35 -8.57 29.09
N GLY A 239 -8.76 -7.59 28.28
CA GLY A 239 -9.03 -6.23 28.73
C GLY A 239 -10.46 -6.00 29.23
N SER A 240 -11.35 -7.00 29.04
CA SER A 240 -12.75 -7.00 29.50
C SER A 240 -12.86 -7.67 30.88
#